data_e6e57520b8893a0392b99233b407d9ac
#
_entry.id   e6e57520b8893a0392b99233b407d9ac
#
_cell.length_a   1.000
_cell.length_b   1.000
_cell.length_c   1.000
_cell.angle_alpha   90.00
_cell.angle_beta   90.00
_cell.angle_gamma   90.00
#
_symmetry.space_group_name_H-M   'P 1'
#
loop_
_entity.id
_entity.type
_entity.pdbx_description
1 polymer ?
#
loop_
_entity_poly.entity_id
_entity_poly.type
_entity_poly.pdbx_seq_one_letter_code
_entity_poly.pdbx_strand_id
1 'polypeptide(L)'
;MSQHPRTCGFNHVATMTADLDRYLAFYGEIFGAEVLATVNAEGDHPRMAVVNMGGDSALNVFEVPPGSIVGDRTKMGGRGPIDHYALAVESEERLMEIRDRLVAVGASPGEVTRFGPALLSVFFRDPDGAELEVAYLRTSAG
;
A
#
# COMPACT_ATOMS: atom_id res chain seq x y z
N MET A 1 -6.06 -31.01 14.42
CA MET A 1 -7.06 -30.10 13.85
C MET A 1 -6.41 -28.77 13.50
N SER A 2 -6.45 -28.40 12.23
CA SER A 2 -6.00 -27.08 11.85
C SER A 2 -6.98 -26.03 12.36
N GLN A 3 -6.51 -25.14 13.21
CA GLN A 3 -7.32 -24.00 13.64
C GLN A 3 -7.19 -22.93 12.56
N HIS A 4 -8.29 -22.61 11.93
CA HIS A 4 -8.33 -21.47 11.03
C HIS A 4 -8.39 -20.16 11.84
N PRO A 5 -7.75 -19.10 11.38
CA PRO A 5 -7.91 -17.81 12.01
C PRO A 5 -9.40 -17.42 12.11
N ARG A 6 -9.77 -16.77 13.20
CA ARG A 6 -11.14 -16.29 13.41
C ARG A 6 -11.45 -15.01 12.63
N THR A 7 -10.41 -14.35 12.14
CA THR A 7 -10.53 -13.20 11.27
C THR A 7 -10.32 -13.62 9.82
N CYS A 8 -10.77 -12.82 8.87
CA CYS A 8 -10.56 -13.06 7.44
C CYS A 8 -9.53 -12.11 6.84
N GLY A 9 -8.55 -11.69 7.64
CA GLY A 9 -7.48 -10.81 7.22
C GLY A 9 -7.74 -9.36 7.62
N PHE A 10 -7.14 -8.43 6.90
CA PHE A 10 -7.28 -7.01 7.16
C PHE A 10 -8.50 -6.45 6.42
N ASN A 11 -9.28 -5.60 7.11
CA ASN A 11 -10.36 -4.84 6.50
C ASN A 11 -9.80 -3.56 5.86
N HIS A 12 -9.03 -2.79 6.63
CA HIS A 12 -8.41 -1.57 6.14
C HIS A 12 -7.13 -1.25 6.90
N VAL A 13 -6.32 -0.42 6.28
CA VAL A 13 -5.16 0.23 6.91
C VAL A 13 -5.42 1.73 6.89
N ALA A 14 -5.29 2.37 8.04
CA ALA A 14 -5.36 3.83 8.15
C ALA A 14 -3.96 4.40 7.93
N THR A 15 -3.85 5.35 7.02
CA THR A 15 -2.58 5.99 6.67
C THR A 15 -2.78 7.49 6.47
N MET A 16 -1.69 8.22 6.39
CA MET A 16 -1.69 9.68 6.26
C MET A 16 -0.97 10.11 4.99
N THR A 17 -1.43 11.22 4.42
CA THR A 17 -0.79 11.86 3.29
C THR A 17 -0.75 13.37 3.50
N ALA A 18 0.24 14.02 2.93
CA ALA A 18 0.30 15.48 2.90
C ALA A 18 -0.53 16.07 1.75
N ASP A 19 -0.94 15.24 0.79
CA ASP A 19 -1.69 15.67 -0.40
C ASP A 19 -2.58 14.53 -0.87
N LEU A 20 -3.85 14.61 -0.54
CA LEU A 20 -4.81 13.54 -0.83
C LEU A 20 -5.01 13.34 -2.34
N ASP A 21 -5.08 14.42 -3.10
CA ASP A 21 -5.30 14.32 -4.55
C ASP A 21 -4.13 13.62 -5.24
N ARG A 22 -2.90 13.95 -4.85
CA ARG A 22 -1.70 13.27 -5.34
C ARG A 22 -1.67 11.80 -4.94
N TYR A 23 -2.05 11.50 -3.71
CA TYR A 23 -2.14 10.12 -3.20
C TYR A 23 -3.12 9.28 -4.02
N LEU A 24 -4.32 9.81 -4.24
CA LEU A 24 -5.37 9.10 -4.98
C LEU A 24 -4.99 8.90 -6.45
N ALA A 25 -4.34 9.89 -7.07
CA ALA A 25 -3.85 9.77 -8.45
C ALA A 25 -2.82 8.65 -8.57
N PHE A 26 -1.87 8.58 -7.63
CA PHE A 26 -0.83 7.53 -7.63
C PHE A 26 -1.46 6.13 -7.54
N TYR A 27 -2.31 5.89 -6.54
CA TYR A 27 -2.89 4.56 -6.34
C TYR A 27 -3.89 4.19 -7.45
N GLY A 28 -4.60 5.16 -7.99
CA GLY A 28 -5.48 4.94 -9.15
C GLY A 28 -4.73 4.54 -10.40
N GLU A 29 -3.65 5.24 -10.72
CA GLU A 29 -2.86 4.99 -11.94
C GLU A 29 -2.04 3.69 -11.86
N ILE A 30 -1.41 3.44 -10.72
CA ILE A 30 -0.50 2.30 -10.57
C ILE A 30 -1.25 1.01 -10.27
N PHE A 31 -2.21 1.06 -9.34
CA PHE A 31 -2.88 -0.14 -8.80
C PHE A 31 -4.33 -0.29 -9.26
N GLY A 32 -4.86 0.68 -9.99
CA GLY A 32 -6.27 0.66 -10.37
C GLY A 32 -7.22 0.85 -9.18
N ALA A 33 -6.74 1.46 -8.11
CA ALA A 33 -7.52 1.66 -6.90
C ALA A 33 -8.71 2.61 -7.14
N GLU A 34 -9.84 2.30 -6.54
CA GLU A 34 -11.07 3.06 -6.70
C GLU A 34 -11.41 3.82 -5.41
N VAL A 35 -11.77 5.09 -5.53
CA VAL A 35 -12.24 5.87 -4.40
C VAL A 35 -13.69 5.50 -4.11
N LEU A 36 -13.94 4.91 -2.94
CA LEU A 36 -15.28 4.52 -2.52
C LEU A 36 -16.05 5.65 -1.85
N ALA A 37 -15.34 6.51 -1.11
CA ALA A 37 -15.93 7.63 -0.40
C ALA A 37 -14.87 8.70 -0.14
N THR A 38 -15.29 9.93 -0.07
CA THR A 38 -14.49 11.06 0.40
C THR A 38 -15.26 11.79 1.49
N VAL A 39 -14.54 12.24 2.51
CA VAL A 39 -15.10 13.02 3.60
C VAL A 39 -14.36 14.36 3.64
N ASN A 40 -15.10 15.47 3.57
CA ASN A 40 -14.51 16.79 3.66
C ASN A 40 -14.02 17.08 5.09
N ALA A 41 -13.02 17.95 5.20
CA ALA A 41 -12.57 18.43 6.49
C ALA A 41 -13.69 19.18 7.21
N GLU A 42 -13.91 18.85 8.49
CA GLU A 42 -14.93 19.49 9.32
C GLU A 42 -14.44 19.50 10.78
N GLY A 43 -14.35 20.67 11.38
CA GLY A 43 -13.81 20.80 12.74
C GLY A 43 -12.38 20.28 12.80
N ASP A 44 -12.12 19.38 13.74
CA ASP A 44 -10.82 18.72 13.90
C ASP A 44 -10.64 17.48 13.01
N HIS A 45 -11.67 17.10 12.27
CA HIS A 45 -11.61 15.97 11.36
C HIS A 45 -10.96 16.37 10.03
N PRO A 46 -9.84 15.73 9.64
CA PRO A 46 -9.20 16.04 8.38
C PRO A 46 -10.02 15.52 7.19
N ARG A 47 -9.75 16.07 6.02
CA ARG A 47 -10.22 15.49 4.77
C ARG A 47 -9.67 14.06 4.64
N MET A 48 -10.50 13.14 4.19
CA MET A 48 -10.07 11.75 4.02
C MET A 48 -10.76 11.07 2.84
N ALA A 49 -10.21 9.94 2.44
CA ALA A 49 -10.82 9.06 1.45
C ALA A 49 -10.73 7.60 1.91
N VAL A 50 -11.71 6.82 1.49
CA VAL A 50 -11.68 5.36 1.57
C VAL A 50 -11.40 4.83 0.17
N VAL A 51 -10.34 4.07 0.02
CA VAL A 51 -9.82 3.62 -1.26
C VAL A 51 -9.88 2.10 -1.32
N ASN A 52 -10.60 1.57 -2.29
CA ASN A 52 -10.67 0.12 -2.54
C ASN A 52 -9.37 -0.35 -3.17
N MET A 53 -8.68 -1.26 -2.50
CA MET A 53 -7.43 -1.85 -2.97
C MET A 53 -7.61 -3.23 -3.59
N GLY A 54 -8.83 -3.69 -3.70
CA GLY A 54 -9.15 -5.02 -4.20
C GLY A 54 -9.41 -6.01 -3.08
N GLY A 55 -10.03 -7.13 -3.42
CA GLY A 55 -10.56 -8.04 -2.42
C GLY A 55 -11.53 -7.29 -1.50
N ASP A 56 -11.50 -7.55 -0.23
CA ASP A 56 -12.29 -6.83 0.76
C ASP A 56 -11.42 -5.85 1.58
N SER A 57 -10.36 -5.32 0.97
CA SER A 57 -9.40 -4.46 1.66
C SER A 57 -9.41 -3.03 1.16
N ALA A 58 -9.16 -2.09 2.07
CA ALA A 58 -9.16 -0.67 1.78
C ALA A 58 -7.99 0.05 2.45
N LEU A 59 -7.66 1.22 1.94
CA LEU A 59 -6.86 2.22 2.63
C LEU A 59 -7.79 3.35 3.05
N ASN A 60 -7.73 3.70 4.32
CA ASN A 60 -8.37 4.90 4.85
C ASN A 60 -7.30 5.98 4.96
N VAL A 61 -7.35 6.97 4.09
CA VAL A 61 -6.28 7.95 3.92
C VAL A 61 -6.71 9.30 4.47
N PHE A 62 -5.95 9.79 5.44
CA PHE A 62 -6.22 11.08 6.09
C PHE A 62 -5.22 12.12 5.59
N GLU A 63 -5.73 13.27 5.13
CA GLU A 63 -4.88 14.38 4.72
C GLU A 63 -4.45 15.18 5.95
N VAL A 64 -3.16 15.35 6.12
CA VAL A 64 -2.57 16.09 7.22
C VAL A 64 -1.67 17.19 6.69
N PRO A 65 -1.39 18.26 7.47
CA PRO A 65 -0.50 19.32 7.01
C PRO A 65 0.87 18.78 6.62
N PRO A 66 1.51 19.33 5.57
CA PRO A 66 2.87 18.97 5.20
C PRO A 66 3.82 19.10 6.40
N GLY A 67 4.70 18.10 6.57
CA GLY A 67 5.66 18.06 7.67
C GLY A 67 5.12 17.54 9.00
N SER A 68 3.84 17.19 9.10
CA SER A 68 3.26 16.66 10.33
C SER A 68 3.37 15.14 10.47
N ILE A 69 3.74 14.44 9.39
CA ILE A 69 3.99 13.00 9.46
C ILE A 69 5.37 12.79 10.07
N VAL A 70 5.41 12.19 11.25
CA VAL A 70 6.65 12.01 12.03
C VAL A 70 7.34 10.69 11.70
N GLY A 71 8.64 10.63 12.01
CA GLY A 71 9.47 9.44 11.83
C GLY A 71 10.36 9.51 10.60
N ASP A 72 11.36 8.64 10.59
CA ASP A 72 12.27 8.47 9.45
C ASP A 72 11.80 7.28 8.61
N ARG A 73 11.09 7.57 7.53
CA ARG A 73 10.50 6.56 6.66
C ARG A 73 11.51 5.80 5.81
N THR A 74 12.77 6.22 5.84
CA THR A 74 13.81 5.62 5.02
C THR A 74 14.44 4.38 5.66
N LYS A 75 14.21 4.15 6.94
CA LYS A 75 14.84 3.03 7.66
C LYS A 75 13.89 2.31 8.61
N MET A 76 14.17 1.04 8.80
CA MET A 76 13.48 0.21 9.78
C MET A 76 13.63 0.79 11.19
N GLY A 77 12.55 0.72 11.96
CA GLY A 77 12.50 1.30 13.31
C GLY A 77 12.16 2.79 13.32
N GLY A 78 12.57 3.55 12.33
CA GLY A 78 12.21 4.97 12.19
C GLY A 78 10.79 5.19 11.66
N ARG A 79 10.19 4.15 11.06
CA ARG A 79 8.84 4.18 10.49
C ARG A 79 7.73 4.00 11.51
N GLY A 80 8.08 3.71 12.77
CA GLY A 80 7.14 3.35 13.81
C GLY A 80 7.05 1.84 14.00
N PRO A 81 6.12 1.36 14.85
CA PRO A 81 6.01 -0.07 15.16
C PRO A 81 5.51 -0.92 13.99
N ILE A 82 4.75 -0.33 13.06
CA ILE A 82 4.40 -1.01 11.80
C ILE A 82 5.38 -0.53 10.75
N ASP A 83 6.29 -1.43 10.34
CA ASP A 83 7.35 -1.07 9.40
C ASP A 83 6.79 -0.75 8.01
N HIS A 84 5.99 -1.65 7.46
CA HIS A 84 5.31 -1.47 6.17
C HIS A 84 4.14 -2.45 6.08
N TYR A 85 3.35 -2.29 5.04
CA TYR A 85 2.39 -3.30 4.63
C TYR A 85 2.63 -3.67 3.17
N ALA A 86 2.18 -4.86 2.79
CA ALA A 86 2.31 -5.36 1.44
C ALA A 86 0.92 -5.50 0.80
N LEU A 87 0.81 -5.04 -0.44
CA LEU A 87 -0.36 -5.23 -1.27
C LEU A 87 -0.23 -6.55 -2.01
N ALA A 88 -1.27 -7.35 -1.98
CA ALA A 88 -1.27 -8.66 -2.60
C ALA A 88 -1.71 -8.59 -4.07
N VAL A 89 -1.03 -9.33 -4.92
CA VAL A 89 -1.45 -9.55 -6.31
C VAL A 89 -1.61 -11.04 -6.57
N GLU A 90 -2.46 -11.38 -7.52
CA GLU A 90 -2.87 -12.76 -7.77
C GLU A 90 -1.98 -13.55 -8.73
N SER A 91 -1.02 -12.87 -9.38
CA SER A 91 -0.14 -13.51 -10.36
C SER A 91 1.20 -12.81 -10.45
N GLU A 92 2.22 -13.54 -10.89
CA GLU A 92 3.53 -12.98 -11.20
C GLU A 92 3.45 -11.96 -12.33
N GLU A 93 2.60 -12.23 -13.33
CA GLU A 93 2.35 -11.30 -14.45
C GLU A 93 1.83 -9.95 -13.93
N ARG A 94 0.87 -9.96 -13.01
CA ARG A 94 0.34 -8.73 -12.39
C ARG A 94 1.41 -8.01 -11.58
N LEU A 95 2.25 -8.75 -10.87
CA LEU A 95 3.38 -8.16 -10.13
C LEU A 95 4.32 -7.40 -11.08
N MET A 96 4.67 -8.00 -12.21
CA MET A 96 5.55 -7.38 -13.20
C MET A 96 4.92 -6.16 -13.86
N GLU A 97 3.62 -6.19 -14.13
CA GLU A 97 2.88 -5.06 -14.69
C GLU A 97 2.94 -3.85 -13.72
N ILE A 98 2.67 -4.10 -12.44
CA ILE A 98 2.72 -3.04 -11.41
C ILE A 98 4.15 -2.54 -11.24
N ARG A 99 5.15 -3.44 -11.21
CA ARG A 99 6.56 -3.07 -11.17
C ARG A 99 6.91 -2.08 -12.28
N ASP A 100 6.52 -2.38 -13.50
CA ASP A 100 6.84 -1.54 -14.66
C ASP A 100 6.19 -0.15 -14.54
N ARG A 101 4.97 -0.07 -14.03
CA ARG A 101 4.30 1.20 -13.76
C ARG A 101 5.00 2.00 -12.65
N LEU A 102 5.43 1.33 -11.59
CA LEU A 102 6.18 1.96 -10.49
C LEU A 102 7.54 2.52 -10.97
N VAL A 103 8.24 1.75 -11.80
CA VAL A 103 9.52 2.20 -12.39
C VAL A 103 9.30 3.43 -13.27
N ALA A 104 8.25 3.42 -14.07
CA ALA A 104 7.96 4.51 -15.00
C ALA A 104 7.73 5.85 -14.31
N VAL A 105 7.23 5.86 -13.08
CA VAL A 105 7.02 7.08 -12.30
C VAL A 105 8.13 7.34 -11.27
N GLY A 106 9.20 6.54 -11.27
CA GLY A 106 10.31 6.69 -10.35
C GLY A 106 10.02 6.26 -8.91
N ALA A 107 8.96 5.48 -8.69
CA ALA A 107 8.55 5.03 -7.36
C ALA A 107 9.26 3.76 -6.89
N SER A 108 9.95 3.05 -7.78
CA SER A 108 10.68 1.83 -7.47
C SER A 108 11.87 1.67 -8.41
N PRO A 109 13.00 1.08 -7.94
CA PRO A 109 14.07 0.64 -8.84
C PRO A 109 13.69 -0.57 -9.69
N GLY A 110 12.59 -1.25 -9.36
CA GLY A 110 12.07 -2.39 -10.10
C GLY A 110 12.70 -3.73 -9.77
N GLU A 111 13.50 -3.80 -8.72
CA GLU A 111 14.08 -5.05 -8.27
C GLU A 111 12.99 -5.99 -7.75
N VAL A 112 13.03 -7.24 -8.20
CA VAL A 112 12.16 -8.30 -7.69
C VAL A 112 12.92 -9.09 -6.65
N THR A 113 12.47 -9.03 -5.42
CA THR A 113 13.09 -9.76 -4.31
C THR A 113 12.36 -11.08 -4.08
N ARG A 114 13.13 -12.14 -3.89
CA ARG A 114 12.59 -13.45 -3.54
C ARG A 114 12.79 -13.69 -2.05
N PHE A 115 11.69 -13.93 -1.36
CA PHE A 115 11.72 -14.36 0.04
C PHE A 115 11.32 -15.83 0.11
N GLY A 116 12.33 -16.70 0.22
CA GLY A 116 12.08 -18.15 0.17
C GLY A 116 11.60 -18.61 -1.22
N PRO A 117 11.01 -19.82 -1.31
CA PRO A 117 10.61 -20.38 -2.60
C PRO A 117 9.30 -19.81 -3.17
N ALA A 118 8.51 -19.16 -2.34
CA ALA A 118 7.12 -18.84 -2.69
C ALA A 118 6.82 -17.35 -2.86
N LEU A 119 7.50 -16.47 -2.12
CA LEU A 119 7.14 -15.05 -2.09
C LEU A 119 8.03 -14.24 -3.04
N LEU A 120 7.38 -13.49 -3.93
CA LEU A 120 8.04 -12.50 -4.79
C LEU A 120 7.53 -11.13 -4.42
N SER A 121 8.44 -10.17 -4.27
CA SER A 121 8.09 -8.83 -3.83
C SER A 121 8.79 -7.75 -4.64
N VAL A 122 8.10 -6.62 -4.79
CA VAL A 122 8.66 -5.38 -5.30
C VAL A 122 8.40 -4.30 -4.25
N PHE A 123 9.46 -3.62 -3.82
CA PHE A 123 9.37 -2.51 -2.88
C PHE A 123 9.22 -1.20 -3.66
N PHE A 124 8.45 -0.29 -3.11
CA PHE A 124 8.21 1.01 -3.71
C PHE A 124 8.05 2.08 -2.63
N ARG A 125 8.15 3.33 -3.04
CA ARG A 125 7.84 4.47 -2.20
C ARG A 125 6.58 5.15 -2.69
N ASP A 126 5.65 5.39 -1.77
CA ASP A 126 4.46 6.16 -2.10
C ASP A 126 4.79 7.65 -2.23
N PRO A 127 3.82 8.51 -2.61
CA PRO A 127 4.08 9.95 -2.77
C PRO A 127 4.56 10.66 -1.51
N ASP A 128 4.33 10.09 -0.32
CA ASP A 128 4.77 10.65 0.95
C ASP A 128 6.09 10.04 1.44
N GLY A 129 6.74 9.22 0.63
CA GLY A 129 8.02 8.59 0.93
C GLY A 129 7.94 7.34 1.79
N ALA A 130 6.75 6.84 2.07
CA ALA A 130 6.60 5.59 2.81
C ALA A 130 7.09 4.42 1.95
N GLU A 131 7.95 3.57 2.52
CA GLU A 131 8.38 2.35 1.86
C GLU A 131 7.34 1.26 2.08
N LEU A 132 6.84 0.74 1.00
CA LEU A 132 5.79 -0.26 0.96
C LEU A 132 6.18 -1.39 0.02
N GLU A 133 5.34 -2.41 -0.04
CA GLU A 133 5.63 -3.62 -0.80
C GLU A 133 4.41 -4.04 -1.59
N VAL A 134 4.63 -4.59 -2.78
CA VAL A 134 3.63 -5.38 -3.50
C VAL A 134 4.18 -6.79 -3.65
N ALA A 135 3.36 -7.79 -3.34
CA ALA A 135 3.82 -9.15 -3.19
C ALA A 135 2.90 -10.17 -3.87
N TYR A 136 3.53 -11.16 -4.47
CA TYR A 136 2.86 -12.33 -5.01
C TYR A 136 3.33 -13.58 -4.27
N LEU A 137 2.38 -14.29 -3.69
CA LEU A 137 2.65 -15.58 -3.05
C LEU A 137 2.33 -16.70 -4.04
N ARG A 138 3.36 -17.42 -4.48
CA ARG A 138 3.16 -18.62 -5.27
C ARG A 138 2.43 -19.64 -4.41
N THR A 139 1.22 -19.97 -4.82
CA THR A 139 0.58 -21.15 -4.27
C THR A 139 1.26 -22.36 -4.91
N SER A 140 1.62 -23.33 -4.08
CA SER A 140 1.99 -24.64 -4.61
C SER A 140 0.76 -25.16 -5.35
N ALA A 141 0.70 -24.91 -6.67
CA ALA A 141 -0.26 -25.61 -7.50
C ALA A 141 0.09 -27.09 -7.40
N GLY A 142 -0.76 -27.78 -6.71
CA GLY A 142 -0.72 -29.24 -6.72
C GLY A 142 -0.99 -29.76 -8.10
#